data_ab272bb3e0baf5961643b51d7340290d
#
_entry.id   ab272bb3e0baf5961643b51d7340290d
#
_cell.length_a   1.000
_cell.length_b   1.000
_cell.length_c   1.000
_cell.angle_alpha   90.00
_cell.angle_beta   90.00
_cell.angle_gamma   90.00
#
_symmetry.space_group_name_H-M   'P 1'
#
loop_
_entity.id
_entity.type
_entity.pdbx_description
1 polymer ?
#
loop_
_entity_poly.entity_id
_entity_poly.type
_entity_poly.pdbx_seq_one_letter_code
_entity_poly.pdbx_strand_id
1 'polypeptide(L)'
;MNPLILAQEIIDGRRITRKDDLSFFLTCDLDELCEGADRIREAYIGDKVDLCSIINGRSGRCPEDCKYCAQSVHHHTSCEIYDFLPEEKILEACKMNEEEGVDRFSIVTAGKALTGKEFDQAIHAYETMYKECNIDLCASMGFLSSEQLHRLHEAGVTSYHHNIETSRRNFPNICTTHTYDMKIETLKKVKAEGMCACSGGIIGCLLYT
;
A
#
# COMPACT_ATOMS: atom_id res chain seq x y z
N MET A 1 -20.49 -8.42 -24.74
CA MET A 1 -20.73 -7.32 -23.78
C MET A 1 -20.03 -6.10 -24.32
N ASN A 2 -20.55 -4.88 -24.17
CA ASN A 2 -19.88 -3.65 -24.62
C ASN A 2 -19.36 -2.91 -23.39
N PRO A 3 -18.10 -2.41 -23.37
CA PRO A 3 -17.50 -1.73 -22.24
C PRO A 3 -18.28 -0.51 -21.76
N LEU A 4 -18.80 0.31 -22.68
CA LEU A 4 -19.53 1.54 -22.35
C LEU A 4 -20.90 1.24 -21.70
N ILE A 5 -21.58 0.18 -22.16
CA ILE A 5 -22.84 -0.29 -21.53
C ILE A 5 -22.54 -0.81 -20.12
N LEU A 6 -21.49 -1.63 -19.98
CA LEU A 6 -21.08 -2.12 -18.68
C LEU A 6 -20.71 -1.00 -17.71
N ALA A 7 -20.01 0.03 -18.19
CA ALA A 7 -19.68 1.21 -17.39
C ALA A 7 -20.93 1.92 -16.86
N GLN A 8 -21.96 2.11 -17.71
CA GLN A 8 -23.22 2.70 -17.26
C GLN A 8 -23.94 1.82 -16.22
N GLU A 9 -23.99 0.51 -16.44
CA GLU A 9 -24.58 -0.42 -15.47
C GLU A 9 -23.85 -0.36 -14.11
N ILE A 10 -22.50 -0.19 -14.11
CA ILE A 10 -21.72 -0.04 -12.88
C ILE A 10 -22.04 1.28 -12.18
N ILE A 11 -22.17 2.38 -12.93
CA ILE A 11 -22.59 3.68 -12.40
C ILE A 11 -23.98 3.58 -11.78
N ASP A 12 -24.87 2.83 -12.40
CA ASP A 12 -26.24 2.56 -11.91
C ASP A 12 -26.28 1.55 -10.74
N GLY A 13 -25.11 1.08 -10.24
CA GLY A 13 -24.99 0.26 -9.03
C GLY A 13 -24.68 -1.22 -9.24
N ARG A 14 -24.54 -1.70 -10.48
CA ARG A 14 -24.07 -3.07 -10.73
C ARG A 14 -22.69 -3.27 -10.12
N ARG A 15 -22.45 -4.45 -9.53
CA ARG A 15 -21.13 -4.90 -9.08
C ARG A 15 -20.68 -6.11 -9.88
N ILE A 16 -19.49 -6.02 -10.45
CA ILE A 16 -18.84 -7.16 -11.09
C ILE A 16 -18.43 -8.15 -10.00
N THR A 17 -18.72 -9.40 -10.21
CA THR A 17 -18.46 -10.48 -9.26
C THR A 17 -17.66 -11.61 -9.92
N ARG A 18 -17.21 -12.58 -9.13
CA ARG A 18 -16.55 -13.79 -9.66
C ARG A 18 -17.45 -14.71 -10.52
N LYS A 19 -18.74 -14.41 -10.59
CA LYS A 19 -19.71 -15.16 -11.42
C LYS A 19 -19.86 -14.57 -12.81
N ASP A 20 -19.35 -13.35 -13.01
CA ASP A 20 -19.36 -12.69 -14.31
C ASP A 20 -18.23 -13.25 -15.19
N ASP A 21 -18.45 -13.30 -16.49
CA ASP A 21 -17.40 -13.65 -17.45
C ASP A 21 -16.41 -12.49 -17.58
N LEU A 22 -15.25 -12.64 -16.95
CA LEU A 22 -14.19 -11.64 -16.97
C LEU A 22 -13.29 -11.74 -18.21
N SER A 23 -13.41 -12.81 -19.02
CA SER A 23 -12.63 -12.98 -20.26
C SER A 23 -12.94 -11.89 -21.28
N PHE A 24 -14.13 -11.32 -21.22
CA PHE A 24 -14.54 -10.16 -21.99
C PHE A 24 -13.52 -9.00 -21.94
N PHE A 25 -12.96 -8.70 -20.77
CA PHE A 25 -11.98 -7.62 -20.62
C PHE A 25 -10.65 -7.86 -21.38
N LEU A 26 -10.37 -9.12 -21.75
CA LEU A 26 -9.18 -9.49 -22.52
C LEU A 26 -9.39 -9.38 -24.03
N THR A 27 -10.65 -9.25 -24.50
CA THR A 27 -11.01 -9.36 -25.90
C THR A 27 -11.82 -8.17 -26.42
N CYS A 28 -12.32 -7.30 -25.52
CA CYS A 28 -13.05 -6.10 -25.92
C CYS A 28 -12.11 -5.04 -26.53
N ASP A 29 -12.70 -4.06 -27.18
CA ASP A 29 -11.98 -2.90 -27.68
C ASP A 29 -11.33 -2.13 -26.52
N LEU A 30 -10.04 -1.83 -26.64
CA LEU A 30 -9.28 -1.20 -25.57
C LEU A 30 -9.68 0.26 -25.35
N ASP A 31 -9.96 0.99 -26.43
CA ASP A 31 -10.33 2.41 -26.33
C ASP A 31 -11.72 2.55 -25.68
N GLU A 32 -12.69 1.70 -26.05
CA GLU A 32 -13.99 1.65 -25.38
C GLU A 32 -13.86 1.22 -23.90
N LEU A 33 -12.93 0.31 -23.59
CA LEU A 33 -12.68 -0.12 -22.21
C LEU A 33 -12.11 1.03 -21.37
N CYS A 34 -11.14 1.77 -21.91
CA CYS A 34 -10.54 2.93 -21.27
C CYS A 34 -11.57 4.04 -21.06
N GLU A 35 -12.39 4.34 -22.09
CA GLU A 35 -13.46 5.32 -21.99
C GLU A 35 -14.51 4.91 -20.94
N GLY A 36 -14.88 3.64 -20.90
CA GLY A 36 -15.81 3.11 -19.89
C GLY A 36 -15.25 3.23 -18.47
N ALA A 37 -13.98 2.90 -18.28
CA ALA A 37 -13.30 3.06 -16.99
C ALA A 37 -13.25 4.53 -16.56
N ASP A 38 -12.97 5.44 -17.48
CA ASP A 38 -12.91 6.89 -17.20
C ASP A 38 -14.28 7.46 -16.82
N ARG A 39 -15.34 7.04 -17.47
CA ARG A 39 -16.73 7.41 -17.08
C ARG A 39 -17.07 6.97 -15.64
N ILE A 40 -16.64 5.77 -15.25
CA ILE A 40 -16.82 5.28 -13.87
C ILE A 40 -16.02 6.15 -12.90
N ARG A 41 -14.75 6.46 -13.22
CA ARG A 41 -13.91 7.33 -12.40
C ARG A 41 -14.57 8.70 -12.24
N GLU A 42 -15.00 9.32 -13.35
CA GLU A 42 -15.67 10.64 -13.33
C GLU A 42 -16.91 10.63 -12.43
N ALA A 43 -17.75 9.59 -12.55
CA ALA A 43 -18.99 9.48 -11.77
C ALA A 43 -18.76 9.33 -10.26
N TYR A 44 -17.68 8.66 -9.83
CA TYR A 44 -17.45 8.36 -8.42
C TYR A 44 -16.38 9.25 -7.76
N ILE A 45 -15.41 9.73 -8.51
CA ILE A 45 -14.23 10.45 -8.00
C ILE A 45 -14.18 11.89 -8.53
N GLY A 46 -14.75 12.15 -9.71
CA GLY A 46 -14.62 13.43 -10.41
C GLY A 46 -13.17 13.67 -10.85
N ASP A 47 -12.74 14.92 -10.84
CA ASP A 47 -11.40 15.33 -11.28
C ASP A 47 -10.36 15.34 -10.14
N LYS A 48 -10.71 14.75 -8.98
CA LYS A 48 -9.77 14.65 -7.85
C LYS A 48 -8.64 13.68 -8.16
N VAL A 49 -7.42 14.13 -7.85
CA VAL A 49 -6.22 13.31 -7.78
C VAL A 49 -5.80 13.23 -6.31
N ASP A 50 -5.65 12.03 -5.78
CA ASP A 50 -5.19 11.76 -4.41
C ASP A 50 -3.66 11.58 -4.45
N LEU A 51 -2.92 12.59 -4.01
CA LEU A 51 -1.46 12.60 -4.00
C LEU A 51 -0.93 11.91 -2.75
N CYS A 52 -0.08 10.91 -2.93
CA CYS A 52 0.53 10.16 -1.84
C CYS A 52 2.05 10.20 -1.96
N SER A 53 2.72 10.57 -0.88
CA SER A 53 4.18 10.61 -0.79
C SER A 53 4.68 9.67 0.32
N ILE A 54 5.94 9.24 0.21
CA ILE A 54 6.56 8.36 1.17
C ILE A 54 7.92 8.88 1.61
N ILE A 55 8.30 8.54 2.85
CA ILE A 55 9.69 8.58 3.30
C ILE A 55 10.16 7.15 3.59
N ASN A 56 11.36 6.79 3.11
CA ASN A 56 11.99 5.53 3.48
C ASN A 56 12.62 5.69 4.89
N GLY A 57 11.84 5.37 5.92
CA GLY A 57 12.21 5.60 7.32
C GLY A 57 13.33 4.69 7.83
N ARG A 58 13.53 3.51 7.22
CA ARG A 58 14.66 2.59 7.45
C ARG A 58 14.99 1.87 6.17
N SER A 59 16.25 1.81 5.78
CA SER A 59 16.68 1.27 4.49
C SER A 59 17.68 0.13 4.61
N GLY A 60 17.54 -0.84 3.69
CA GLY A 60 18.47 -1.96 3.54
C GLY A 60 18.35 -3.02 4.64
N ARG A 61 19.27 -3.99 4.62
CA ARG A 61 19.39 -5.10 5.59
C ARG A 61 18.10 -5.89 5.82
N CYS A 62 17.16 -5.93 4.84
CA CYS A 62 15.96 -6.71 4.97
C CYS A 62 16.27 -8.21 4.90
N PRO A 63 15.89 -9.03 5.90
CA PRO A 63 16.20 -10.46 5.90
C PRO A 63 15.30 -11.27 4.96
N GLU A 64 14.28 -10.65 4.38
CA GLU A 64 13.35 -11.30 3.46
C GLU A 64 13.95 -11.44 2.05
N ASP A 65 13.64 -12.54 1.36
CA ASP A 65 14.21 -12.91 0.05
C ASP A 65 13.35 -12.50 -1.15
N CYS A 66 12.48 -11.53 -1.00
CA CYS A 66 11.59 -11.06 -2.08
C CYS A 66 12.38 -10.70 -3.33
N LYS A 67 12.19 -11.42 -4.42
CA LYS A 67 13.00 -11.32 -5.66
C LYS A 67 13.01 -9.96 -6.34
N TYR A 68 11.99 -9.16 -6.12
CA TYR A 68 11.83 -7.81 -6.69
C TYR A 68 12.42 -6.69 -5.81
N CYS A 69 12.81 -6.99 -4.56
CA CYS A 69 13.13 -5.97 -3.58
C CYS A 69 14.62 -5.66 -3.53
N ALA A 70 14.99 -4.42 -3.85
CA ALA A 70 16.37 -3.96 -3.81
C ALA A 70 16.95 -3.89 -2.37
N GLN A 71 16.11 -3.88 -1.34
CA GLN A 71 16.55 -3.74 0.06
C GLN A 71 16.85 -5.10 0.75
N SER A 72 16.66 -6.22 0.03
CA SER A 72 16.93 -7.56 0.54
C SER A 72 18.44 -7.81 0.69
N VAL A 73 18.85 -8.45 1.81
CA VAL A 73 20.26 -8.90 1.98
C VAL A 73 20.65 -10.03 1.03
N HIS A 74 19.67 -10.66 0.37
CA HIS A 74 19.88 -11.73 -0.59
C HIS A 74 20.23 -11.21 -2.01
N HIS A 75 20.20 -9.89 -2.21
CA HIS A 75 20.47 -9.25 -3.50
C HIS A 75 21.67 -8.29 -3.41
N HIS A 76 22.44 -8.23 -4.48
CA HIS A 76 23.54 -7.29 -4.62
C HIS A 76 23.02 -6.02 -5.33
N THR A 77 22.59 -5.05 -4.55
CA THR A 77 22.08 -3.76 -5.04
C THR A 77 22.89 -2.61 -4.43
N SER A 78 22.80 -1.44 -5.03
CA SER A 78 23.40 -0.21 -4.52
C SER A 78 22.47 0.60 -3.61
N CYS A 79 21.49 -0.05 -2.95
CA CYS A 79 20.62 0.67 -2.04
C CYS A 79 21.40 1.23 -0.85
N GLU A 80 21.10 2.46 -0.49
CA GLU A 80 21.65 3.09 0.72
C GLU A 80 21.15 2.35 1.96
N ILE A 81 22.01 2.19 2.97
CA ILE A 81 21.70 1.45 4.20
C ILE A 81 21.76 2.40 5.39
N TYR A 82 20.64 2.52 6.13
CA TYR A 82 20.55 3.28 7.37
C TYR A 82 19.50 2.72 8.31
N ASP A 83 19.68 2.97 9.60
CA ASP A 83 18.73 2.65 10.66
C ASP A 83 17.54 3.63 10.61
N PHE A 84 16.58 3.48 11.55
CA PHE A 84 15.38 4.33 11.54
C PHE A 84 15.79 5.82 11.62
N LEU A 85 15.22 6.63 10.75
CA LEU A 85 15.54 8.06 10.64
C LEU A 85 15.16 8.82 11.92
N PRO A 86 15.92 9.89 12.25
CA PRO A 86 15.52 10.82 13.30
C PRO A 86 14.16 11.43 13.05
N GLU A 87 13.38 11.64 14.12
CA GLU A 87 12.02 12.21 14.06
C GLU A 87 11.99 13.55 13.34
N GLU A 88 12.98 14.41 13.58
CA GLU A 88 13.06 15.74 12.98
C GLU A 88 13.10 15.68 11.45
N LYS A 89 13.80 14.70 10.87
CA LYS A 89 13.86 14.51 9.42
C LYS A 89 12.52 14.02 8.85
N ILE A 90 11.83 13.14 9.59
CA ILE A 90 10.52 12.62 9.19
C ILE A 90 9.48 13.75 9.23
N LEU A 91 9.49 14.54 10.29
CA LEU A 91 8.56 15.66 10.46
C LEU A 91 8.81 16.76 9.43
N GLU A 92 10.07 17.10 9.15
CA GLU A 92 10.44 18.06 8.09
C GLU A 92 9.91 17.62 6.72
N ALA A 93 10.11 16.33 6.38
CA ALA A 93 9.60 15.78 5.14
C ALA A 93 8.07 15.79 5.08
N CYS A 94 7.39 15.51 6.20
CA CYS A 94 5.92 15.55 6.28
C CYS A 94 5.40 16.97 6.03
N LYS A 95 5.97 17.98 6.70
CA LYS A 95 5.59 19.39 6.52
C LYS A 95 5.83 19.89 5.09
N MET A 96 6.95 19.54 4.49
CA MET A 96 7.25 19.88 3.10
C MET A 96 6.20 19.29 2.15
N ASN A 97 5.80 18.02 2.33
CA ASN A 97 4.77 17.40 1.52
C ASN A 97 3.38 18.06 1.73
N GLU A 98 3.03 18.42 2.95
CA GLU A 98 1.80 19.17 3.24
C GLU A 98 1.78 20.53 2.54
N GLU A 99 2.87 21.28 2.58
CA GLU A 99 3.03 22.58 1.89
C GLU A 99 2.92 22.46 0.37
N GLU A 100 3.36 21.32 -0.20
CA GLU A 100 3.24 21.00 -1.63
C GLU A 100 1.83 20.48 -2.01
N GLY A 101 0.92 20.36 -1.06
CA GLY A 101 -0.46 19.93 -1.28
C GLY A 101 -0.63 18.42 -1.47
N VAL A 102 0.27 17.63 -0.91
CA VAL A 102 0.14 16.16 -0.87
C VAL A 102 -0.95 15.77 0.13
N ASP A 103 -1.87 14.89 -0.28
CA ASP A 103 -3.01 14.49 0.55
C ASP A 103 -2.62 13.46 1.63
N ARG A 104 -1.60 12.62 1.36
CA ARG A 104 -1.21 11.53 2.26
C ARG A 104 0.30 11.33 2.33
N PHE A 105 0.82 11.18 3.55
CA PHE A 105 2.24 10.91 3.80
C PHE A 105 2.43 9.58 4.54
N SER A 106 3.46 8.81 4.15
CA SER A 106 3.71 7.48 4.70
C SER A 106 5.16 7.24 5.07
N ILE A 107 5.40 6.69 6.27
CA ILE A 107 6.70 6.10 6.61
C ILE A 107 6.71 4.65 6.12
N VAL A 108 7.68 4.33 5.26
CA VAL A 108 7.95 2.98 4.76
C VAL A 108 9.26 2.48 5.35
N THR A 109 9.32 1.21 5.76
CA THR A 109 10.54 0.64 6.34
C THR A 109 10.94 -0.69 5.71
N ALA A 110 12.24 -0.87 5.50
CA ALA A 110 12.80 -2.17 5.19
C ALA A 110 12.66 -3.13 6.38
N GLY A 111 12.56 -4.43 6.11
CA GLY A 111 12.49 -5.49 7.12
C GLY A 111 11.18 -6.25 7.12
N LYS A 112 11.19 -7.41 7.77
CA LYS A 112 10.00 -8.25 7.92
C LYS A 112 8.89 -7.56 8.72
N ALA A 113 9.29 -6.87 9.78
CA ALA A 113 8.45 -6.02 10.62
C ALA A 113 9.32 -5.00 11.35
N LEU A 114 8.80 -3.81 11.59
CA LEU A 114 9.42 -2.86 12.50
C LEU A 114 9.03 -3.21 13.93
N THR A 115 10.01 -3.36 14.83
CA THR A 115 9.76 -3.81 16.20
C THR A 115 10.70 -3.11 17.20
N GLY A 116 10.41 -3.28 18.51
CA GLY A 116 11.23 -2.76 19.60
C GLY A 116 11.38 -1.24 19.55
N LYS A 117 12.58 -0.76 19.88
CA LYS A 117 12.87 0.68 20.01
C LYS A 117 12.55 1.49 18.74
N GLU A 118 12.84 0.94 17.56
CA GLU A 118 12.54 1.65 16.29
C GLU A 118 11.03 1.78 16.04
N PHE A 119 10.24 0.78 16.46
CA PHE A 119 8.78 0.88 16.41
C PHE A 119 8.26 1.97 17.36
N ASP A 120 8.81 2.07 18.57
CA ASP A 120 8.45 3.14 19.51
C ASP A 120 8.83 4.53 18.98
N GLN A 121 9.98 4.65 18.30
CA GLN A 121 10.37 5.89 17.61
C GLN A 121 9.39 6.25 16.48
N ALA A 122 8.91 5.24 15.72
CA ALA A 122 7.92 5.46 14.67
C ALA A 122 6.57 5.93 15.25
N ILE A 123 6.12 5.34 16.36
CA ILE A 123 4.90 5.80 17.05
C ILE A 123 5.04 7.26 17.45
N HIS A 124 6.16 7.64 18.08
CA HIS A 124 6.39 9.02 18.49
C HIS A 124 6.40 10.00 17.30
N ALA A 125 7.06 9.61 16.20
CA ALA A 125 7.03 10.41 14.97
C ALA A 125 5.60 10.61 14.41
N TYR A 126 4.75 9.54 14.44
CA TYR A 126 3.35 9.66 14.02
C TYR A 126 2.54 10.56 14.95
N GLU A 127 2.71 10.44 16.27
CA GLU A 127 2.04 11.32 17.25
C GLU A 127 2.40 12.79 17.04
N THR A 128 3.68 13.06 16.68
CA THR A 128 4.15 14.41 16.39
C THR A 128 3.58 14.92 15.07
N MET A 129 3.63 14.13 13.99
CA MET A 129 3.04 14.48 12.71
C MET A 129 1.52 14.71 12.82
N TYR A 130 0.80 13.88 13.58
CA TYR A 130 -0.64 14.03 13.79
C TYR A 130 -1.02 15.35 14.51
N LYS A 131 -0.13 15.84 15.39
CA LYS A 131 -0.33 17.11 16.12
C LYS A 131 0.05 18.33 15.29
N GLU A 132 1.08 18.21 14.44
CA GLU A 132 1.72 19.37 13.79
C GLU A 132 1.37 19.52 12.31
N CYS A 133 0.85 18.48 11.66
CA CYS A 133 0.53 18.48 10.23
C CYS A 133 -0.95 18.15 10.00
N ASN A 134 -1.52 18.70 8.94
CA ASN A 134 -2.89 18.42 8.50
C ASN A 134 -2.87 17.62 7.19
N ILE A 135 -2.26 16.43 7.23
CA ILE A 135 -2.11 15.51 6.13
C ILE A 135 -2.51 14.10 6.59
N ASP A 136 -3.14 13.30 5.73
CA ASP A 136 -3.48 11.92 6.06
C ASP A 136 -2.21 11.08 6.29
N LEU A 137 -2.20 10.29 7.36
CA LEU A 137 -1.05 9.46 7.73
C LEU A 137 -1.25 7.99 7.34
N CYS A 138 -0.25 7.43 6.67
CA CYS A 138 -0.19 6.03 6.28
C CYS A 138 1.10 5.37 6.80
N ALA A 139 1.11 4.07 6.98
CA ALA A 139 2.30 3.32 7.38
C ALA A 139 2.52 2.07 6.54
N SER A 140 3.79 1.69 6.32
CA SER A 140 4.19 0.44 5.68
C SER A 140 5.42 -0.14 6.40
N MET A 141 5.18 -0.97 7.41
CA MET A 141 6.20 -1.44 8.35
C MET A 141 6.22 -2.98 8.48
N GLY A 142 5.77 -3.69 7.43
CA GLY A 142 5.79 -5.15 7.35
C GLY A 142 4.68 -5.83 8.13
N PHE A 143 4.99 -6.98 8.78
CA PHE A 143 4.04 -7.85 9.46
C PHE A 143 3.85 -7.46 10.92
N LEU A 144 3.01 -6.47 11.19
CA LEU A 144 2.74 -6.02 12.55
C LEU A 144 1.70 -6.90 13.27
N SER A 145 1.78 -6.94 14.59
CA SER A 145 0.75 -7.52 15.45
C SER A 145 -0.48 -6.61 15.52
N SER A 146 -1.63 -7.14 15.97
CA SER A 146 -2.82 -6.32 16.23
C SER A 146 -2.55 -5.21 17.23
N GLU A 147 -1.80 -5.47 18.30
CA GLU A 147 -1.38 -4.47 19.28
C GLU A 147 -0.57 -3.33 18.64
N GLN A 148 0.39 -3.67 17.75
CA GLN A 148 1.18 -2.67 17.06
C GLN A 148 0.33 -1.84 16.07
N LEU A 149 -0.59 -2.48 15.36
CA LEU A 149 -1.52 -1.79 14.47
C LEU A 149 -2.47 -0.87 15.26
N HIS A 150 -2.95 -1.31 16.42
CA HIS A 150 -3.74 -0.49 17.32
C HIS A 150 -2.96 0.75 17.77
N ARG A 151 -1.71 0.62 18.20
CA ARG A 151 -0.84 1.74 18.59
C ARG A 151 -0.61 2.73 17.43
N LEU A 152 -0.46 2.24 16.18
CA LEU A 152 -0.38 3.12 15.01
C LEU A 152 -1.67 3.89 14.77
N HIS A 153 -2.82 3.23 14.91
CA HIS A 153 -4.13 3.87 14.77
C HIS A 153 -4.32 4.97 15.82
N GLU A 154 -4.01 4.69 17.09
CA GLU A 154 -4.05 5.68 18.18
C GLU A 154 -3.08 6.86 17.95
N ALA A 155 -1.95 6.63 17.27
CA ALA A 155 -0.99 7.65 16.88
C ALA A 155 -1.41 8.48 15.64
N GLY A 156 -2.64 8.27 15.10
CA GLY A 156 -3.21 9.03 14.00
C GLY A 156 -3.07 8.40 12.61
N VAL A 157 -2.54 7.18 12.50
CA VAL A 157 -2.44 6.47 11.21
C VAL A 157 -3.82 5.97 10.78
N THR A 158 -4.30 6.45 9.63
CA THR A 158 -5.62 6.08 9.08
C THR A 158 -5.56 4.97 8.04
N SER A 159 -4.39 4.72 7.45
CA SER A 159 -4.18 3.73 6.40
C SER A 159 -2.93 2.90 6.66
N TYR A 160 -2.97 1.61 6.30
CA TYR A 160 -1.80 0.74 6.36
C TYR A 160 -1.56 0.07 5.02
N HIS A 161 -0.35 0.25 4.47
CA HIS A 161 0.05 -0.31 3.19
C HIS A 161 0.72 -1.67 3.37
N HIS A 162 0.19 -2.70 2.71
CA HIS A 162 0.74 -4.05 2.72
C HIS A 162 0.36 -4.81 1.43
N ASN A 163 1.25 -4.82 0.45
CA ASN A 163 1.00 -5.44 -0.84
C ASN A 163 0.96 -6.96 -0.77
N ILE A 164 0.07 -7.58 -1.56
CA ILE A 164 0.07 -9.02 -1.81
C ILE A 164 1.08 -9.44 -2.89
N GLU A 165 1.54 -8.52 -3.71
CA GLU A 165 2.56 -8.61 -4.77
C GLU A 165 2.16 -9.46 -5.96
N THR A 166 1.72 -10.70 -5.75
CA THR A 166 1.39 -11.68 -6.80
C THR A 166 0.26 -12.59 -6.36
N SER A 167 -0.14 -13.54 -7.22
CA SER A 167 -1.14 -14.55 -6.87
C SER A 167 -0.61 -15.54 -5.81
N ARG A 168 -1.53 -16.13 -5.03
CA ARG A 168 -1.21 -17.19 -4.06
C ARG A 168 -0.38 -18.31 -4.68
N ARG A 169 -0.72 -18.74 -5.91
CA ARG A 169 -0.04 -19.80 -6.63
C ARG A 169 1.41 -19.46 -6.95
N ASN A 170 1.67 -18.21 -7.34
CA ASN A 170 3.00 -17.75 -7.74
C ASN A 170 3.85 -17.29 -6.55
N PHE A 171 3.27 -17.00 -5.41
CA PHE A 171 3.96 -16.41 -4.27
C PHE A 171 5.22 -17.19 -3.83
N PRO A 172 5.23 -18.54 -3.76
CA PRO A 172 6.44 -19.31 -3.41
C PRO A 172 7.60 -19.12 -4.39
N ASN A 173 7.33 -18.71 -5.63
CA ASN A 173 8.36 -18.40 -6.63
C ASN A 173 8.98 -17.01 -6.43
N ILE A 174 8.30 -16.13 -5.70
CA ILE A 174 8.71 -14.75 -5.49
C ILE A 174 9.37 -14.53 -4.12
N CYS A 175 8.91 -15.26 -3.10
CA CYS A 175 9.43 -15.14 -1.75
C CYS A 175 9.28 -16.48 -1.01
N THR A 176 10.31 -16.87 -0.24
CA THR A 176 10.30 -18.10 0.57
C THR A 176 10.35 -17.83 2.08
N THR A 177 10.70 -16.62 2.50
CA THR A 177 10.86 -16.25 3.92
C THR A 177 9.54 -15.86 4.61
N HIS A 178 8.48 -15.61 3.84
CA HIS A 178 7.11 -15.46 4.31
C HIS A 178 6.11 -15.94 3.25
N THR A 179 4.84 -16.04 3.62
CA THR A 179 3.81 -16.63 2.76
C THR A 179 2.75 -15.60 2.35
N TYR A 180 2.02 -15.92 1.28
CA TYR A 180 0.84 -15.15 0.86
C TYR A 180 -0.21 -15.03 1.99
N ASP A 181 -0.43 -16.12 2.74
CA ASP A 181 -1.39 -16.13 3.83
C ASP A 181 -1.01 -15.18 4.97
N MET A 182 0.28 -15.05 5.28
CA MET A 182 0.73 -14.06 6.26
C MET A 182 0.38 -12.63 5.82
N LYS A 183 0.47 -12.32 4.52
CA LYS A 183 0.07 -11.02 3.99
C LYS A 183 -1.44 -10.79 4.14
N ILE A 184 -2.25 -11.78 3.80
CA ILE A 184 -3.71 -11.72 3.97
C ILE A 184 -4.11 -11.53 5.45
N GLU A 185 -3.45 -12.25 6.37
CA GLU A 185 -3.72 -12.10 7.80
C GLU A 185 -3.36 -10.70 8.32
N THR A 186 -2.26 -10.09 7.82
CA THR A 186 -1.93 -8.71 8.16
C THR A 186 -3.00 -7.74 7.68
N LEU A 187 -3.48 -7.87 6.42
CA LEU A 187 -4.56 -7.04 5.89
C LEU A 187 -5.89 -7.21 6.66
N LYS A 188 -6.19 -8.42 7.14
CA LYS A 188 -7.36 -8.65 8.00
C LYS A 188 -7.23 -7.92 9.34
N LYS A 189 -6.04 -7.97 9.97
CA LYS A 189 -5.77 -7.24 11.22
C LYS A 189 -5.93 -5.73 11.02
N VAL A 190 -5.38 -5.17 9.94
CA VAL A 190 -5.54 -3.76 9.58
C VAL A 190 -7.01 -3.36 9.52
N LYS A 191 -7.83 -4.16 8.83
CA LYS A 191 -9.29 -3.91 8.75
C LYS A 191 -10.01 -4.06 10.09
N ALA A 192 -9.57 -4.99 10.92
CA ALA A 192 -10.15 -5.19 12.26
C ALA A 192 -9.89 -3.99 13.19
N GLU A 193 -8.76 -3.29 12.99
CA GLU A 193 -8.44 -2.04 13.71
C GLU A 193 -9.16 -0.78 13.13
N GLY A 194 -9.99 -0.95 12.11
CA GLY A 194 -10.72 0.18 11.49
C GLY A 194 -9.92 1.00 10.51
N MET A 195 -8.65 0.65 10.25
CA MET A 195 -7.81 1.35 9.28
C MET A 195 -8.13 0.96 7.83
N CYS A 196 -7.89 1.87 6.90
CA CYS A 196 -7.93 1.58 5.48
C CYS A 196 -6.77 0.64 5.10
N ALA A 197 -7.09 -0.49 4.47
CA ALA A 197 -6.09 -1.41 3.95
C ALA A 197 -5.69 -1.01 2.52
N CYS A 198 -4.52 -0.41 2.37
CA CYS A 198 -3.93 -0.12 1.08
C CYS A 198 -3.12 -1.34 0.62
N SER A 199 -3.53 -1.97 -0.47
CA SER A 199 -2.87 -3.17 -0.98
C SER A 199 -2.91 -3.21 -2.49
N GLY A 200 -1.85 -3.73 -3.08
CA GLY A 200 -1.71 -3.91 -4.50
C GLY A 200 -0.80 -5.09 -4.84
N GLY A 201 -0.39 -5.14 -6.08
CA GLY A 201 0.53 -6.15 -6.57
C GLY A 201 1.27 -5.68 -7.81
N ILE A 202 2.19 -6.49 -8.26
CA ILE A 202 3.04 -6.23 -9.42
C ILE A 202 2.32 -6.71 -10.66
N ILE A 203 1.89 -5.79 -11.53
CA ILE A 203 1.24 -6.12 -12.81
C ILE A 203 2.24 -6.89 -13.68
N GLY A 204 1.78 -7.99 -14.29
CA GLY A 204 2.63 -8.91 -15.04
C GLY A 204 3.32 -9.99 -14.20
N CYS A 205 3.22 -9.95 -12.87
CA CYS A 205 3.77 -10.96 -11.97
C CYS A 205 2.71 -12.03 -11.59
N LEU A 206 1.97 -12.54 -12.55
CA LEU A 206 0.99 -13.63 -12.39
C LEU A 206 -0.05 -13.37 -11.27
N LEU A 207 -0.58 -12.13 -11.16
CA LEU A 207 -1.58 -11.79 -10.14
C LEU A 207 -2.92 -12.51 -10.34
N TYR A 208 -3.29 -12.81 -11.56
CA TYR A 208 -4.60 -13.32 -11.98
C TYR A 208 -4.55 -14.73 -12.58
N THR A 209 -3.56 -15.51 -12.21
CA THR A 209 -3.43 -16.92 -12.66
C THR A 209 -3.60 -17.91 -11.53
#